data_46c03816886a1cd3455226d341529c31
#
_entry.id   46c03816886a1cd3455226d341529c31
#
_cell.length_a   1.000
_cell.length_b   1.000
_cell.length_c   1.000
_cell.angle_alpha   90.00
_cell.angle_beta   90.00
_cell.angle_gamma   90.00
#
_symmetry.space_group_name_H-M   'P 1'
#
loop_
_entity.id
_entity.type
_entity.pdbx_description
1 polymer ?
#
loop_
_entity_poly.entity_id
_entity_poly.type
_entity_poly.pdbx_seq_one_letter_code
_entity_poly.pdbx_strand_id
1 'polypeptide(L)'
;MPSRLRSATPFTGLIAGLALAVAPALTPAVAPLGAPLAPAAAQSNSQPVLRIGAIPDQKPEKLNRLYPLVAGELGRQLGVKVKYVPVVDYAAAVSAFRTGDLDLVWFGGLTGVQARLQRPGAKVLAQRDIDVSFHSVFIGNVRSGLRPFTQQKGLTSLKGKRFTFGSENSTSGRLMPQYFLQQAGVKLSDFAGGAPGFSGSHDATIALVQSGAYDAGVVNEQVWRASLHDGKANRARVQALWRSPGYPDYHWIAQPDLDRRFGAGFTNRLQQAILSWRPSDPEQKQILSLFGAQQFTKASPAAYGRIEQVGRSIGKIR
;
A
#
# COMPACT_ATOMS: atom_id res chain seq x y z
N MET A 1 13.59 -19.13 -54.06
CA MET A 1 12.71 -19.55 -55.17
C MET A 1 11.29 -19.19 -54.79
N PRO A 2 10.60 -18.63 -55.75
CA PRO A 2 9.46 -17.70 -55.53
C PRO A 2 8.12 -18.25 -55.90
N SER A 3 7.13 -17.38 -55.83
CA SER A 3 5.81 -17.37 -56.53
C SER A 3 4.60 -17.75 -55.68
N ARG A 4 3.45 -17.15 -55.79
CA ARG A 4 2.90 -16.21 -56.78
C ARG A 4 1.74 -15.42 -56.21
N LEU A 5 1.64 -14.19 -56.66
CA LEU A 5 0.41 -13.35 -56.70
C LEU A 5 -0.78 -14.03 -57.37
N ARG A 6 -1.97 -13.66 -56.97
CA ARG A 6 -3.09 -13.41 -57.93
C ARG A 6 -4.06 -12.35 -57.38
N SER A 7 -4.14 -11.33 -58.17
CA SER A 7 -5.12 -10.24 -58.23
C SER A 7 -6.40 -10.67 -58.95
N ALA A 8 -7.54 -10.08 -58.62
CA ALA A 8 -8.60 -9.83 -59.59
C ALA A 8 -9.56 -8.74 -59.10
N THR A 9 -9.78 -7.80 -59.93
CA THR A 9 -10.58 -6.57 -59.92
C THR A 9 -12.00 -6.81 -60.49
N PRO A 10 -12.81 -5.75 -60.83
CA PRO A 10 -14.10 -5.46 -60.20
C PRO A 10 -15.28 -5.65 -61.19
N PHE A 11 -16.52 -5.52 -60.70
CA PHE A 11 -17.67 -5.44 -61.63
C PHE A 11 -18.54 -4.23 -61.28
N THR A 12 -18.54 -3.30 -62.23
CA THR A 12 -19.43 -2.15 -62.37
C THR A 12 -20.70 -2.61 -63.06
N GLY A 13 -21.86 -2.18 -62.58
CA GLY A 13 -23.14 -2.40 -63.23
C GLY A 13 -24.07 -1.21 -62.98
N LEU A 14 -24.14 -0.37 -63.98
CA LEU A 14 -25.07 0.79 -64.17
C LEU A 14 -26.31 0.35 -64.88
N ILE A 15 -27.52 0.61 -64.35
CA ILE A 15 -28.75 0.67 -65.15
C ILE A 15 -29.63 1.85 -64.71
N ALA A 16 -29.96 2.70 -65.67
CA ALA A 16 -30.79 3.87 -65.60
C ALA A 16 -32.25 3.52 -65.87
N GLY A 17 -33.14 4.36 -65.42
CA GLY A 17 -34.42 4.61 -66.13
C GLY A 17 -35.67 4.54 -65.24
N LEU A 18 -36.32 5.54 -65.02
CA LEU A 18 -37.55 6.14 -65.63
C LEU A 18 -38.38 6.87 -64.59
N ALA A 19 -38.56 8.13 -64.78
CA ALA A 19 -39.47 9.02 -64.06
C ALA A 19 -40.94 8.79 -64.46
N LEU A 20 -41.82 8.77 -63.46
CA LEU A 20 -43.23 9.04 -63.67
C LEU A 20 -43.74 10.00 -62.60
N ALA A 21 -44.15 11.19 -63.02
CA ALA A 21 -44.76 12.20 -62.18
C ALA A 21 -46.27 11.90 -62.02
N VAL A 22 -46.78 11.95 -60.80
CA VAL A 22 -48.21 12.03 -60.47
C VAL A 22 -48.40 13.10 -59.38
N ALA A 23 -49.30 14.00 -59.63
CA ALA A 23 -49.65 15.22 -58.89
C ALA A 23 -50.40 14.93 -57.55
N PRO A 24 -50.55 15.95 -56.68
CA PRO A 24 -50.78 15.75 -55.25
C PRO A 24 -52.26 15.60 -54.90
N ALA A 25 -52.55 14.69 -53.98
CA ALA A 25 -53.79 14.63 -53.24
C ALA A 25 -53.60 15.22 -51.84
N LEU A 26 -54.35 16.27 -51.52
CA LEU A 26 -54.47 16.85 -50.20
C LEU A 26 -55.17 15.84 -49.27
N THR A 27 -54.47 15.42 -48.22
CA THR A 27 -55.07 14.75 -47.05
C THR A 27 -54.86 15.59 -45.77
N PRO A 28 -55.87 15.69 -44.89
CA PRO A 28 -55.81 16.55 -43.73
C PRO A 28 -54.80 15.97 -42.71
N ALA A 29 -53.95 16.85 -42.16
CA ALA A 29 -53.01 16.53 -41.11
C ALA A 29 -53.74 16.21 -39.78
N VAL A 30 -53.74 14.94 -39.38
CA VAL A 30 -54.04 14.52 -38.02
C VAL A 30 -52.73 14.54 -37.28
N ALA A 31 -52.61 15.47 -36.31
CA ALA A 31 -51.47 15.52 -35.44
C ALA A 31 -51.49 14.27 -34.52
N PRO A 32 -50.40 13.51 -34.40
CA PRO A 32 -50.32 12.46 -33.38
C PRO A 32 -50.04 13.11 -32.02
N LEU A 33 -51.05 13.18 -31.17
CA LEU A 33 -50.90 13.31 -29.73
C LEU A 33 -50.27 12.02 -29.19
N GLY A 34 -49.09 12.11 -28.62
CA GLY A 34 -48.48 10.99 -27.90
C GLY A 34 -47.04 10.75 -28.28
N ALA A 35 -46.13 11.68 -27.97
CA ALA A 35 -44.72 11.31 -27.83
C ALA A 35 -44.59 10.42 -26.60
N PRO A 36 -44.06 9.17 -26.70
CA PRO A 36 -43.77 8.40 -25.50
C PRO A 36 -42.70 9.14 -24.72
N LEU A 37 -43.01 9.52 -23.47
CA LEU A 37 -42.02 9.95 -22.49
C LEU A 37 -41.00 8.82 -22.39
N ALA A 38 -39.77 9.06 -22.90
CA ALA A 38 -38.65 8.19 -22.66
C ALA A 38 -38.52 8.00 -21.15
N PRO A 39 -38.43 6.76 -20.65
CA PRO A 39 -38.20 6.55 -19.23
C PRO A 39 -36.90 7.27 -18.87
N ALA A 40 -37.00 8.24 -17.96
CA ALA A 40 -35.81 8.83 -17.33
C ALA A 40 -34.99 7.68 -16.79
N ALA A 41 -33.82 7.45 -17.40
CA ALA A 41 -32.87 6.47 -16.88
C ALA A 41 -32.61 6.82 -15.41
N ALA A 42 -33.16 6.02 -14.52
CA ALA A 42 -32.85 6.12 -13.10
C ALA A 42 -31.35 5.96 -12.99
N GLN A 43 -30.63 7.06 -12.87
CA GLN A 43 -29.24 7.03 -12.44
C GLN A 43 -29.24 6.33 -11.10
N SER A 44 -28.74 5.10 -11.06
CA SER A 44 -28.52 4.38 -9.82
C SER A 44 -27.58 5.23 -8.98
N ASN A 45 -28.13 5.97 -8.04
CA ASN A 45 -27.41 6.79 -7.07
C ASN A 45 -26.75 5.86 -6.04
N SER A 46 -25.91 4.93 -6.51
CA SER A 46 -25.09 4.13 -5.63
C SER A 46 -24.06 5.07 -5.00
N GLN A 47 -24.25 5.34 -3.71
CA GLN A 47 -23.29 6.14 -2.96
C GLN A 47 -21.87 5.58 -3.16
N PRO A 48 -20.88 6.45 -3.43
CA PRO A 48 -19.52 5.99 -3.64
C PRO A 48 -19.01 5.24 -2.43
N VAL A 49 -18.28 4.14 -2.66
CA VAL A 49 -17.65 3.33 -1.62
C VAL A 49 -16.22 3.79 -1.44
N LEU A 50 -15.82 4.11 -0.21
CA LEU A 50 -14.42 4.39 0.15
C LEU A 50 -13.68 3.06 0.29
N ARG A 51 -12.73 2.78 -0.59
CA ARG A 51 -11.93 1.56 -0.57
C ARG A 51 -10.64 1.82 0.17
N ILE A 52 -10.47 1.14 1.31
CA ILE A 52 -9.24 1.26 2.12
C ILE A 52 -8.35 0.04 1.89
N GLY A 53 -7.05 0.26 1.87
CA GLY A 53 -6.02 -0.78 1.73
C GLY A 53 -4.87 -0.59 2.70
N ALA A 54 -3.96 -1.57 2.70
CA ALA A 54 -2.72 -1.52 3.47
C ALA A 54 -1.64 -2.38 2.83
N ILE A 55 -0.38 -2.04 3.04
CA ILE A 55 0.72 -2.97 2.75
C ILE A 55 0.60 -4.21 3.65
N PRO A 56 0.82 -5.43 3.12
CA PRO A 56 0.71 -6.67 3.90
C PRO A 56 2.01 -6.94 4.69
N ASP A 57 2.27 -6.11 5.70
CA ASP A 57 3.49 -6.12 6.51
C ASP A 57 3.49 -7.19 7.60
N GLN A 58 2.33 -7.77 7.89
CA GLN A 58 2.10 -8.78 8.91
C GLN A 58 1.24 -9.94 8.34
N LYS A 59 0.96 -10.93 9.20
CA LYS A 59 0.12 -12.09 8.82
C LYS A 59 -1.27 -11.66 8.35
N PRO A 60 -1.81 -12.28 7.27
CA PRO A 60 -3.11 -11.95 6.72
C PRO A 60 -4.25 -11.99 7.75
N GLU A 61 -4.21 -12.95 8.70
CA GLU A 61 -5.24 -13.09 9.75
C GLU A 61 -5.31 -11.85 10.65
N LYS A 62 -4.16 -11.23 10.94
CA LYS A 62 -4.13 -9.99 11.74
C LYS A 62 -4.68 -8.80 10.94
N LEU A 63 -4.29 -8.69 9.68
CA LEU A 63 -4.74 -7.60 8.81
C LEU A 63 -6.25 -7.70 8.52
N ASN A 64 -6.74 -8.91 8.25
CA ASN A 64 -8.16 -9.19 8.01
C ASN A 64 -9.03 -8.99 9.28
N ARG A 65 -8.44 -8.95 10.47
CA ARG A 65 -9.12 -8.55 11.70
C ARG A 65 -9.10 -7.04 11.93
N LEU A 66 -7.96 -6.38 11.67
CA LEU A 66 -7.77 -4.95 11.90
C LEU A 66 -8.55 -4.08 10.91
N TYR A 67 -8.35 -4.28 9.62
CA TYR A 67 -8.87 -3.32 8.63
C TYR A 67 -10.39 -3.32 8.45
N PRO A 68 -11.13 -4.42 8.67
CA PRO A 68 -12.59 -4.33 8.78
C PRO A 68 -13.08 -3.47 9.94
N LEU A 69 -12.39 -3.49 11.10
CA LEU A 69 -12.71 -2.59 12.23
C LEU A 69 -12.46 -1.12 11.84
N VAL A 70 -11.34 -0.84 11.19
CA VAL A 70 -11.03 0.50 10.64
C VAL A 70 -12.10 0.93 9.65
N ALA A 71 -12.53 0.04 8.74
CA ALA A 71 -13.57 0.34 7.76
C ALA A 71 -14.92 0.64 8.43
N GLY A 72 -15.31 -0.15 9.44
CA GLY A 72 -16.52 0.05 10.23
C GLY A 72 -16.53 1.40 10.94
N GLU A 73 -15.45 1.72 11.65
CA GLU A 73 -15.33 2.96 12.41
C GLU A 73 -15.29 4.20 11.51
N LEU A 74 -14.54 4.17 10.40
CA LEU A 74 -14.56 5.26 9.43
C LEU A 74 -15.94 5.42 8.77
N GLY A 75 -16.60 4.31 8.45
CA GLY A 75 -17.97 4.33 7.90
C GLY A 75 -18.97 4.98 8.85
N ARG A 76 -18.89 4.62 10.13
CA ARG A 76 -19.74 5.19 11.18
C ARG A 76 -19.53 6.70 11.35
N GLN A 77 -18.25 7.15 11.39
CA GLN A 77 -17.92 8.57 11.61
C GLN A 77 -18.19 9.45 10.37
N LEU A 78 -18.01 8.91 9.18
CA LEU A 78 -18.11 9.68 7.94
C LEU A 78 -19.48 9.57 7.24
N GLY A 79 -20.34 8.64 7.67
CA GLY A 79 -21.63 8.41 7.05
C GLY A 79 -21.54 7.85 5.62
N VAL A 80 -20.47 7.14 5.28
CA VAL A 80 -20.26 6.55 3.95
C VAL A 80 -19.96 5.06 4.04
N LYS A 81 -20.20 4.32 2.95
CA LYS A 81 -19.80 2.92 2.88
C LYS A 81 -18.27 2.84 2.75
N VAL A 82 -17.62 2.11 3.64
CA VAL A 82 -16.18 1.85 3.60
C VAL A 82 -15.94 0.35 3.43
N LYS A 83 -14.99 -0.04 2.59
CA LYS A 83 -14.63 -1.44 2.33
C LYS A 83 -13.12 -1.62 2.41
N TYR A 84 -12.66 -2.59 3.19
CA TYR A 84 -11.27 -3.05 3.13
C TYR A 84 -11.06 -3.93 1.89
N VAL A 85 -9.99 -3.65 1.16
CA VAL A 85 -9.55 -4.40 -0.02
C VAL A 85 -8.12 -4.88 0.26
N PRO A 86 -7.92 -6.17 0.57
CA PRO A 86 -6.59 -6.72 0.78
C PRO A 86 -5.81 -6.75 -0.53
N VAL A 87 -4.49 -6.66 -0.42
CA VAL A 87 -3.53 -6.78 -1.53
C VAL A 87 -2.50 -7.85 -1.22
N VAL A 88 -1.89 -8.42 -2.26
CA VAL A 88 -0.99 -9.58 -2.14
C VAL A 88 0.42 -9.20 -1.67
N ASP A 89 0.91 -8.00 -2.00
CA ASP A 89 2.23 -7.52 -1.62
C ASP A 89 2.31 -5.97 -1.58
N TYR A 90 3.47 -5.45 -1.20
CA TYR A 90 3.71 -4.01 -1.07
C TYR A 90 3.63 -3.26 -2.41
N ALA A 91 4.10 -3.87 -3.51
CA ALA A 91 4.06 -3.28 -4.83
C ALA A 91 2.62 -3.21 -5.36
N ALA A 92 1.82 -4.24 -5.09
CA ALA A 92 0.40 -4.28 -5.41
C ALA A 92 -0.37 -3.15 -4.71
N ALA A 93 -0.05 -2.83 -3.44
CA ALA A 93 -0.65 -1.69 -2.74
C ALA A 93 -0.36 -0.35 -3.45
N VAL A 94 0.90 -0.12 -3.86
CA VAL A 94 1.30 1.08 -4.61
C VAL A 94 0.61 1.13 -5.97
N SER A 95 0.55 0.01 -6.69
CA SER A 95 -0.11 -0.07 -8.00
C SER A 95 -1.62 0.21 -7.89
N ALA A 96 -2.31 -0.44 -6.96
CA ALA A 96 -3.74 -0.26 -6.74
C ALA A 96 -4.09 1.19 -6.32
N PHE A 97 -3.21 1.85 -5.56
CA PHE A 97 -3.37 3.27 -5.26
C PHE A 97 -3.14 4.14 -6.50
N ARG A 98 -2.12 3.86 -7.31
CA ARG A 98 -1.82 4.59 -8.55
C ARG A 98 -2.98 4.52 -9.54
N THR A 99 -3.60 3.34 -9.72
CA THR A 99 -4.73 3.12 -10.63
C THR A 99 -6.06 3.63 -10.09
N GLY A 100 -6.13 3.98 -8.79
CA GLY A 100 -7.35 4.45 -8.15
C GLY A 100 -8.27 3.32 -7.69
N ASP A 101 -7.77 2.09 -7.60
CA ASP A 101 -8.51 0.94 -7.04
C ASP A 101 -8.58 0.98 -5.52
N LEU A 102 -7.67 1.74 -4.88
CA LEU A 102 -7.67 2.05 -3.45
C LEU A 102 -7.74 3.57 -3.25
N ASP A 103 -8.56 4.00 -2.31
CA ASP A 103 -8.86 5.41 -2.03
C ASP A 103 -8.06 5.95 -0.85
N LEU A 104 -7.84 5.14 0.17
CA LEU A 104 -7.08 5.43 1.37
C LEU A 104 -6.21 4.22 1.71
N VAL A 105 -4.90 4.42 1.85
CA VAL A 105 -3.98 3.29 2.07
C VAL A 105 -3.03 3.57 3.22
N TRP A 106 -2.83 2.55 4.06
CA TRP A 106 -1.79 2.50 5.07
C TRP A 106 -0.50 2.03 4.43
N PHE A 107 0.43 2.96 4.25
CA PHE A 107 1.73 2.72 3.64
C PHE A 107 2.86 2.78 4.67
N GLY A 108 3.96 2.08 4.41
CA GLY A 108 5.26 2.40 4.99
C GLY A 108 5.89 3.62 4.32
N GLY A 109 6.94 4.20 4.92
CA GLY A 109 7.58 5.40 4.41
C GLY A 109 8.00 5.31 2.94
N LEU A 110 8.68 4.21 2.53
CA LEU A 110 9.10 4.01 1.15
C LEU A 110 7.92 3.89 0.19
N THR A 111 6.98 2.99 0.47
CA THR A 111 5.81 2.78 -0.40
C THR A 111 4.91 4.00 -0.45
N GLY A 112 4.81 4.75 0.64
CA GLY A 112 4.08 6.01 0.65
C GLY A 112 4.72 7.10 -0.20
N VAL A 113 6.05 7.21 -0.20
CA VAL A 113 6.77 8.11 -1.13
C VAL A 113 6.56 7.65 -2.56
N GLN A 114 6.72 6.36 -2.87
CA GLN A 114 6.47 5.81 -4.21
C GLN A 114 5.05 6.07 -4.69
N ALA A 115 4.05 5.88 -3.82
CA ALA A 115 2.65 6.11 -4.13
C ALA A 115 2.37 7.59 -4.46
N ARG A 116 2.91 8.55 -3.67
CA ARG A 116 2.76 9.99 -3.91
C ARG A 116 3.43 10.45 -5.20
N LEU A 117 4.62 9.94 -5.51
CA LEU A 117 5.32 10.26 -6.75
C LEU A 117 4.56 9.75 -7.98
N GLN A 118 3.90 8.60 -7.88
CA GLN A 118 3.11 8.00 -8.96
C GLN A 118 1.66 8.52 -9.03
N ARG A 119 1.19 9.22 -7.99
CA ARG A 119 -0.14 9.82 -7.92
C ARG A 119 -0.04 11.27 -7.44
N PRO A 120 0.28 12.22 -8.33
CA PRO A 120 0.37 13.64 -7.99
C PRO A 120 -0.90 14.15 -7.31
N GLY A 121 -0.72 14.97 -6.28
CA GLY A 121 -1.83 15.51 -5.49
C GLY A 121 -2.34 14.61 -4.37
N ALA A 122 -1.86 13.37 -4.25
CA ALA A 122 -2.18 12.49 -3.12
C ALA A 122 -1.90 13.17 -1.77
N LYS A 123 -2.80 12.94 -0.80
CA LYS A 123 -2.80 13.64 0.50
C LYS A 123 -2.23 12.76 1.60
N VAL A 124 -1.17 13.19 2.24
CA VAL A 124 -0.67 12.59 3.48
C VAL A 124 -1.54 13.06 4.63
N LEU A 125 -2.20 12.13 5.35
CA LEU A 125 -3.19 12.49 6.35
C LEU A 125 -2.66 12.36 7.78
N ALA A 126 -2.26 11.16 8.18
CA ALA A 126 -1.96 10.83 9.57
C ALA A 126 -0.94 9.71 9.68
N GLN A 127 -0.26 9.67 10.81
CA GLN A 127 0.67 8.62 11.22
C GLN A 127 0.40 8.25 12.68
N ARG A 128 0.85 7.09 13.13
CA ARG A 128 0.82 6.75 14.55
C ARG A 128 1.82 7.63 15.31
N ASP A 129 1.60 7.83 16.57
CA ASP A 129 2.55 8.50 17.47
C ASP A 129 3.96 7.90 17.42
N ILE A 130 4.06 6.58 17.29
CA ILE A 130 5.33 5.84 17.20
C ILE A 130 6.03 6.01 15.84
N ASP A 131 5.31 6.42 14.78
CA ASP A 131 5.88 6.52 13.42
C ASP A 131 6.68 7.81 13.18
N VAL A 132 6.62 8.77 14.08
CA VAL A 132 7.47 9.98 14.02
C VAL A 132 8.96 9.62 14.17
N SER A 133 9.25 8.61 15.01
CA SER A 133 10.61 8.10 15.25
C SER A 133 10.56 6.58 15.36
N PHE A 134 10.32 5.93 14.22
CA PHE A 134 10.21 4.49 14.12
C PHE A 134 11.59 3.82 13.99
N HIS A 135 11.69 2.52 14.31
CA HIS A 135 12.97 1.82 14.33
C HIS A 135 12.91 0.45 13.66
N SER A 136 14.01 0.08 13.05
CA SER A 136 14.30 -1.31 12.69
C SER A 136 15.00 -2.02 13.85
N VAL A 137 14.68 -3.31 14.02
CA VAL A 137 15.39 -4.20 14.95
C VAL A 137 16.04 -5.31 14.15
N PHE A 138 17.37 -5.36 14.17
CA PHE A 138 18.11 -6.51 13.65
C PHE A 138 18.01 -7.63 14.69
N ILE A 139 17.62 -8.80 14.24
CA ILE A 139 17.43 -9.99 15.07
C ILE A 139 18.36 -11.11 14.63
N GLY A 140 18.77 -11.95 15.53
CA GLY A 140 19.64 -13.10 15.25
C GLY A 140 19.16 -14.38 15.92
N ASN A 141 19.34 -15.50 15.24
CA ASN A 141 19.17 -16.80 15.85
C ASN A 141 20.24 -16.98 16.95
N VAL A 142 19.88 -17.44 18.14
CA VAL A 142 20.82 -17.59 19.25
C VAL A 142 21.97 -18.57 18.95
N ARG A 143 21.75 -19.53 18.03
CA ARG A 143 22.76 -20.50 17.59
C ARG A 143 23.70 -19.98 16.51
N SER A 144 23.45 -18.77 15.97
CA SER A 144 24.27 -18.17 14.90
C SER A 144 25.65 -17.70 15.34
N GLY A 145 25.90 -17.66 16.66
CA GLY A 145 27.11 -17.07 17.26
C GLY A 145 27.09 -15.54 17.33
N LEU A 146 26.07 -14.88 16.77
CA LEU A 146 25.90 -13.43 16.83
C LEU A 146 25.56 -13.00 18.26
N ARG A 147 26.12 -11.84 18.67
CA ARG A 147 25.87 -11.23 19.99
C ARG A 147 25.24 -9.85 19.81
N PRO A 148 24.38 -9.40 20.74
CA PRO A 148 23.88 -8.03 20.75
C PRO A 148 25.03 -7.01 20.80
N PHE A 149 24.83 -5.88 20.12
CA PHE A 149 25.77 -4.75 20.10
C PHE A 149 25.02 -3.43 20.17
N THR A 150 25.72 -2.38 20.62
CA THR A 150 25.15 -1.04 20.82
C THR A 150 25.46 -0.08 19.67
N GLN A 151 26.60 -0.26 19.00
CA GLN A 151 27.07 0.62 17.94
C GLN A 151 26.74 0.06 16.56
N GLN A 152 26.40 0.93 15.62
CA GLN A 152 26.10 0.57 14.23
C GLN A 152 27.22 -0.24 13.55
N LYS A 153 28.50 0.02 13.91
CA LYS A 153 29.64 -0.75 13.40
C LYS A 153 29.54 -2.25 13.69
N GLY A 154 28.81 -2.65 14.73
CA GLY A 154 28.52 -4.06 15.03
C GLY A 154 27.78 -4.80 13.92
N LEU A 155 27.13 -4.09 12.99
CA LEU A 155 26.52 -4.68 11.79
C LEU A 155 27.53 -5.43 10.90
N THR A 156 28.83 -5.15 11.00
CA THR A 156 29.88 -5.90 10.30
C THR A 156 29.92 -7.37 10.68
N SER A 157 29.46 -7.76 11.87
CA SER A 157 29.34 -9.15 12.31
C SER A 157 28.36 -9.98 11.47
N LEU A 158 27.52 -9.32 10.68
CA LEU A 158 26.56 -9.98 9.78
C LEU A 158 27.18 -10.46 8.45
N LYS A 159 28.44 -10.04 8.14
CA LYS A 159 29.16 -10.55 6.96
C LYS A 159 29.33 -12.07 7.02
N GLY A 160 29.12 -12.74 5.90
CA GLY A 160 29.14 -14.20 5.80
C GLY A 160 27.98 -14.93 6.44
N LYS A 161 27.00 -14.22 7.05
CA LYS A 161 25.78 -14.82 7.61
C LYS A 161 24.67 -14.94 6.58
N ARG A 162 23.82 -15.96 6.73
CA ARG A 162 22.55 -16.03 6.01
C ARG A 162 21.62 -14.98 6.57
N PHE A 163 21.37 -13.93 5.79
CA PHE A 163 20.60 -12.78 6.21
C PHE A 163 19.32 -12.63 5.40
N THR A 164 18.20 -12.32 6.03
CA THR A 164 16.95 -11.99 5.34
C THR A 164 16.43 -10.61 5.71
N PHE A 165 16.04 -9.86 4.68
CA PHE A 165 15.17 -8.70 4.83
C PHE A 165 13.70 -9.14 4.94
N GLY A 166 12.78 -8.18 5.17
CA GLY A 166 11.34 -8.36 5.03
C GLY A 166 10.92 -8.32 3.55
N SER A 167 9.90 -7.50 3.22
CA SER A 167 9.56 -7.19 1.82
C SER A 167 10.62 -6.28 1.19
N GLU A 168 10.88 -6.45 -0.10
CA GLU A 168 11.81 -5.61 -0.87
C GLU A 168 11.43 -4.12 -0.87
N ASN A 169 10.15 -3.81 -0.69
CA ASN A 169 9.62 -2.46 -0.66
C ASN A 169 9.30 -1.96 0.77
N SER A 170 9.75 -2.69 1.81
CA SER A 170 9.60 -2.25 3.19
C SER A 170 10.60 -1.15 3.54
N THR A 171 10.16 -0.15 4.30
CA THR A 171 11.05 0.87 4.89
C THR A 171 11.90 0.27 5.98
N SER A 172 11.25 -0.27 7.03
CA SER A 172 11.91 -0.80 8.24
C SER A 172 12.44 -2.21 8.06
N GLY A 173 11.91 -2.99 7.11
CA GLY A 173 12.39 -4.33 6.81
C GLY A 173 13.42 -4.39 5.68
N ARG A 174 13.69 -3.28 4.97
CA ARG A 174 14.59 -3.29 3.80
C ARG A 174 15.35 -1.98 3.59
N LEU A 175 14.69 -0.86 3.32
CA LEU A 175 15.33 0.38 2.88
C LEU A 175 16.30 0.91 3.92
N MET A 176 15.80 1.26 5.09
CA MET A 176 16.61 1.84 6.16
C MET A 176 17.66 0.87 6.71
N PRO A 177 17.34 -0.42 6.93
CA PRO A 177 18.35 -1.41 7.26
C PRO A 177 19.49 -1.50 6.25
N GLN A 178 19.20 -1.52 4.94
CA GLN A 178 20.25 -1.53 3.92
C GLN A 178 21.12 -0.26 3.98
N TYR A 179 20.50 0.90 4.19
CA TYR A 179 21.23 2.14 4.38
C TYR A 179 22.20 2.07 5.57
N PHE A 180 21.75 1.56 6.73
CA PHE A 180 22.62 1.40 7.90
C PHE A 180 23.72 0.35 7.69
N LEU A 181 23.43 -0.75 7.00
CA LEU A 181 24.43 -1.75 6.59
C LEU A 181 25.52 -1.12 5.72
N GLN A 182 25.12 -0.36 4.70
CA GLN A 182 26.07 0.33 3.82
C GLN A 182 26.96 1.33 4.57
N GLN A 183 26.38 2.10 5.49
CA GLN A 183 27.13 3.01 6.33
C GLN A 183 28.12 2.29 7.27
N ALA A 184 27.82 1.05 7.67
CA ALA A 184 28.73 0.21 8.44
C ALA A 184 29.75 -0.54 7.56
N GLY A 185 29.75 -0.33 6.24
CA GLY A 185 30.65 -0.99 5.30
C GLY A 185 30.24 -2.43 4.97
N VAL A 186 28.95 -2.76 5.10
CA VAL A 186 28.38 -4.08 4.73
C VAL A 186 27.64 -3.94 3.40
N LYS A 187 28.09 -4.68 2.38
CA LYS A 187 27.45 -4.79 1.07
C LYS A 187 26.48 -5.97 1.07
N LEU A 188 25.51 -5.98 0.15
CA LEU A 188 24.59 -7.10 0.00
C LEU A 188 25.30 -8.39 -0.43
N SER A 189 26.39 -8.27 -1.17
CA SER A 189 27.27 -9.39 -1.57
C SER A 189 28.10 -9.97 -0.42
N ASP A 190 28.17 -9.30 0.75
CA ASP A 190 28.90 -9.80 1.91
C ASP A 190 28.11 -10.88 2.69
N PHE A 191 26.84 -11.07 2.37
CA PHE A 191 26.03 -12.13 2.99
C PHE A 191 26.36 -13.52 2.42
N ALA A 192 26.07 -14.57 3.17
CA ALA A 192 26.27 -15.94 2.72
C ALA A 192 25.53 -16.18 1.38
N GLY A 193 26.19 -16.82 0.44
CA GLY A 193 25.67 -17.03 -0.91
C GLY A 193 25.72 -15.80 -1.83
N GLY A 194 26.36 -14.69 -1.39
CA GLY A 194 26.54 -13.47 -2.18
C GLY A 194 25.30 -12.56 -2.26
N ALA A 195 24.21 -12.92 -1.56
CA ALA A 195 22.98 -12.13 -1.56
C ALA A 195 22.14 -12.39 -0.30
N PRO A 196 21.33 -11.41 0.17
CA PRO A 196 20.34 -11.62 1.23
C PRO A 196 19.08 -12.30 0.68
N GLY A 197 18.31 -12.93 1.56
CA GLY A 197 16.93 -13.35 1.27
C GLY A 197 15.92 -12.24 1.51
N PHE A 198 14.67 -12.52 1.11
CA PHE A 198 13.50 -11.66 1.34
C PHE A 198 12.34 -12.53 1.83
N SER A 199 11.85 -12.26 3.03
CA SER A 199 10.80 -13.05 3.69
C SER A 199 9.38 -12.62 3.33
N GLY A 200 9.22 -11.41 2.74
CA GLY A 200 7.92 -10.82 2.38
C GLY A 200 7.24 -10.05 3.50
N SER A 201 7.33 -10.45 4.78
CA SER A 201 6.71 -9.77 5.91
C SER A 201 7.54 -9.86 7.18
N HIS A 202 7.23 -9.02 8.19
CA HIS A 202 7.95 -9.04 9.47
C HIS A 202 7.73 -10.32 10.27
N ASP A 203 6.52 -10.87 10.29
CA ASP A 203 6.22 -12.15 10.94
C ASP A 203 7.01 -13.30 10.31
N ALA A 204 7.12 -13.33 8.98
CA ALA A 204 7.89 -14.33 8.26
C ALA A 204 9.39 -14.21 8.56
N THR A 205 9.93 -12.99 8.64
CA THR A 205 11.33 -12.76 9.06
C THR A 205 11.60 -13.36 10.45
N ILE A 206 10.73 -13.08 11.43
CA ILE A 206 10.88 -13.63 12.79
C ILE A 206 10.87 -15.15 12.76
N ALA A 207 9.91 -15.75 12.04
CA ALA A 207 9.78 -17.20 11.94
C ALA A 207 11.02 -17.86 11.32
N LEU A 208 11.54 -17.30 10.22
CA LEU A 208 12.71 -17.82 9.50
C LEU A 208 13.99 -17.71 10.33
N VAL A 209 14.19 -16.60 11.07
CA VAL A 209 15.35 -16.44 11.96
C VAL A 209 15.21 -17.35 13.18
N GLN A 210 14.04 -17.43 13.77
CA GLN A 210 13.78 -18.27 14.94
C GLN A 210 13.95 -19.77 14.64
N SER A 211 13.57 -20.22 13.45
CA SER A 211 13.76 -21.62 13.03
C SER A 211 15.22 -21.97 12.73
N GLY A 212 16.07 -20.96 12.48
CA GLY A 212 17.47 -21.13 12.06
C GLY A 212 17.63 -21.29 10.54
N ALA A 213 16.56 -21.10 9.74
CA ALA A 213 16.67 -21.02 8.28
C ALA A 213 17.55 -19.86 7.84
N TYR A 214 17.54 -18.76 8.61
CA TYR A 214 18.47 -17.64 8.51
C TYR A 214 19.16 -17.39 9.84
N ASP A 215 20.42 -16.94 9.77
CA ASP A 215 21.22 -16.62 10.95
C ASP A 215 20.82 -15.30 11.58
N ALA A 216 20.39 -14.35 10.73
CA ALA A 216 19.89 -13.05 11.12
C ALA A 216 18.86 -12.49 10.12
N GLY A 217 18.14 -11.48 10.57
CA GLY A 217 17.18 -10.73 9.75
C GLY A 217 16.89 -9.38 10.38
N VAL A 218 15.95 -8.64 9.77
CA VAL A 218 15.54 -7.34 10.27
C VAL A 218 14.04 -7.16 10.18
N VAL A 219 13.46 -6.58 11.22
CA VAL A 219 12.01 -6.39 11.36
C VAL A 219 11.72 -4.98 11.88
N ASN A 220 10.47 -4.55 11.82
CA ASN A 220 10.04 -3.36 12.52
C ASN A 220 9.92 -3.61 14.04
N GLU A 221 10.17 -2.57 14.82
CA GLU A 221 10.20 -2.67 16.29
C GLU A 221 8.84 -3.03 16.87
N GLN A 222 7.75 -2.51 16.30
CA GLN A 222 6.40 -2.75 16.82
C GLN A 222 6.01 -4.23 16.67
N VAL A 223 6.25 -4.83 15.50
CA VAL A 223 5.97 -6.25 15.28
C VAL A 223 6.88 -7.13 16.13
N TRP A 224 8.14 -6.75 16.31
CA TRP A 224 9.07 -7.45 17.19
C TRP A 224 8.55 -7.48 18.64
N ARG A 225 8.18 -6.32 19.19
CA ARG A 225 7.64 -6.21 20.56
C ARG A 225 6.34 -6.98 20.72
N ALA A 226 5.41 -6.85 19.76
CA ALA A 226 4.16 -7.59 19.77
C ALA A 226 4.39 -9.11 19.72
N SER A 227 5.32 -9.58 18.88
CA SER A 227 5.64 -11.01 18.78
C SER A 227 6.25 -11.58 20.06
N LEU A 228 7.04 -10.79 20.78
CA LEU A 228 7.55 -11.17 22.11
C LEU A 228 6.44 -11.23 23.15
N HIS A 229 5.55 -10.24 23.18
CA HIS A 229 4.41 -10.16 24.09
C HIS A 229 3.45 -11.33 23.88
N ASP A 230 3.15 -11.65 22.62
CA ASP A 230 2.23 -12.72 22.24
C ASP A 230 2.86 -14.13 22.31
N GLY A 231 4.12 -14.26 22.73
CA GLY A 231 4.85 -15.54 22.79
C GLY A 231 5.20 -16.13 21.42
N LYS A 232 5.00 -15.40 20.31
CA LYS A 232 5.32 -15.85 18.95
C LYS A 232 6.81 -15.82 18.67
N ALA A 233 7.55 -14.87 19.26
CA ALA A 233 9.00 -14.84 19.27
C ALA A 233 9.53 -15.42 20.60
N ASN A 234 10.28 -16.52 20.51
CA ASN A 234 10.87 -17.20 21.66
C ASN A 234 12.30 -16.71 21.89
N ARG A 235 12.54 -16.02 23.00
CA ARG A 235 13.86 -15.47 23.37
C ARG A 235 14.96 -16.52 23.49
N ALA A 236 14.63 -17.80 23.74
CA ALA A 236 15.59 -18.90 23.73
C ALA A 236 16.04 -19.29 22.29
N ARG A 237 15.39 -18.78 21.25
CA ARG A 237 15.70 -19.10 19.85
C ARG A 237 16.11 -17.89 19.02
N VAL A 238 15.55 -16.71 19.33
CA VAL A 238 15.80 -15.47 18.58
C VAL A 238 15.98 -14.30 19.54
N GLN A 239 16.96 -13.45 19.27
CA GLN A 239 17.33 -12.30 20.11
C GLN A 239 17.46 -11.04 19.25
N ALA A 240 17.22 -9.87 19.86
CA ALA A 240 17.55 -8.60 19.24
C ALA A 240 19.08 -8.41 19.25
N LEU A 241 19.65 -8.02 18.11
CA LEU A 241 21.08 -7.73 17.97
C LEU A 241 21.33 -6.23 18.06
N TRP A 242 20.54 -5.43 17.37
CA TRP A 242 20.69 -3.98 17.32
C TRP A 242 19.37 -3.29 16.94
N ARG A 243 19.17 -2.12 17.54
CA ARG A 243 18.06 -1.21 17.25
C ARG A 243 18.59 0.00 16.51
N SER A 244 18.03 0.32 15.36
CA SER A 244 18.46 1.45 14.54
C SER A 244 18.17 2.82 15.18
N PRO A 245 18.81 3.90 14.72
CA PRO A 245 18.30 5.25 14.92
C PRO A 245 16.86 5.39 14.37
N GLY A 246 16.12 6.41 14.89
CA GLY A 246 14.75 6.68 14.49
C GLY A 246 14.65 7.31 13.11
N TYR A 247 13.55 7.02 12.43
CA TYR A 247 13.15 7.60 11.14
C TYR A 247 11.62 7.55 11.01
N PRO A 248 10.99 8.42 10.18
CA PRO A 248 9.55 8.35 9.93
C PRO A 248 9.20 7.11 9.10
N ASP A 249 8.12 6.40 9.46
CA ASP A 249 7.71 5.21 8.71
C ASP A 249 6.23 5.27 8.32
N TYR A 250 5.35 4.53 8.95
CA TYR A 250 3.98 4.32 8.46
C TYR A 250 3.10 5.57 8.47
N HIS A 251 2.23 5.69 7.46
CA HIS A 251 1.26 6.77 7.37
C HIS A 251 0.09 6.46 6.44
N TRP A 252 -1.04 7.14 6.67
CA TRP A 252 -2.21 7.12 5.81
C TRP A 252 -2.05 8.10 4.64
N ILE A 253 -2.30 7.60 3.43
CA ILE A 253 -2.33 8.42 2.20
C ILE A 253 -3.67 8.23 1.52
N ALA A 254 -4.27 9.35 1.11
CA ALA A 254 -5.55 9.39 0.42
C ALA A 254 -5.42 9.88 -1.02
N GLN A 255 -6.33 9.44 -1.88
CA GLN A 255 -6.48 9.92 -3.25
C GLN A 255 -6.75 11.43 -3.28
N PRO A 256 -6.30 12.16 -4.33
CA PRO A 256 -6.49 13.59 -4.43
C PRO A 256 -7.92 14.02 -4.73
N ASP A 257 -8.76 13.12 -5.20
CA ASP A 257 -10.08 13.40 -5.73
C ASP A 257 -11.24 13.02 -4.78
N LEU A 258 -10.96 12.74 -3.50
CA LEU A 258 -11.99 12.32 -2.54
C LEU A 258 -13.06 13.38 -2.35
N ASP A 259 -12.69 14.66 -2.29
CA ASP A 259 -13.65 15.76 -2.13
C ASP A 259 -14.63 15.87 -3.30
N ARG A 260 -14.16 15.58 -4.52
CA ARG A 260 -15.04 15.53 -5.71
C ARG A 260 -16.02 14.35 -5.64
N ARG A 261 -15.59 13.20 -5.10
CA ARG A 261 -16.38 11.94 -5.08
C ARG A 261 -17.32 11.83 -3.90
N PHE A 262 -16.92 12.36 -2.74
CA PHE A 262 -17.63 12.22 -1.47
C PHE A 262 -18.17 13.56 -0.92
N GLY A 263 -18.01 14.65 -1.66
CA GLY A 263 -18.44 15.99 -1.29
C GLY A 263 -17.32 16.85 -0.67
N ALA A 264 -17.47 18.16 -0.80
CA ALA A 264 -16.50 19.15 -0.36
C ALA A 264 -16.06 18.93 1.09
N GLY A 265 -14.75 19.04 1.35
CA GLY A 265 -14.15 18.89 2.67
C GLY A 265 -14.09 17.44 3.20
N PHE A 266 -14.42 16.43 2.37
CA PHE A 266 -14.39 15.04 2.80
C PHE A 266 -13.01 14.59 3.26
N THR A 267 -11.94 14.97 2.55
CA THR A 267 -10.56 14.65 2.92
C THR A 267 -10.21 15.17 4.32
N ASN A 268 -10.65 16.38 4.65
CA ASN A 268 -10.43 16.95 5.98
C ASN A 268 -11.25 16.19 7.05
N ARG A 269 -12.51 15.84 6.79
CA ARG A 269 -13.31 15.03 7.71
C ARG A 269 -12.68 13.65 7.94
N LEU A 270 -12.18 13.01 6.88
CA LEU A 270 -11.46 11.74 6.96
C LEU A 270 -10.20 11.85 7.84
N GLN A 271 -9.40 12.90 7.65
CA GLN A 271 -8.24 13.15 8.49
C GLN A 271 -8.66 13.35 9.96
N GLN A 272 -9.66 14.17 10.23
CA GLN A 272 -10.16 14.41 11.59
C GLN A 272 -10.72 13.13 12.23
N ALA A 273 -11.43 12.29 11.46
CA ALA A 273 -11.92 11.00 11.94
C ALA A 273 -10.77 10.12 12.45
N ILE A 274 -9.68 9.97 11.67
CA ILE A 274 -8.50 9.19 12.08
C ILE A 274 -7.82 9.81 13.31
N LEU A 275 -7.66 11.14 13.33
CA LEU A 275 -7.00 11.86 14.43
C LEU A 275 -7.83 11.88 15.73
N SER A 276 -9.14 11.64 15.65
CA SER A 276 -10.04 11.65 16.80
C SER A 276 -10.02 10.34 17.59
N TRP A 277 -9.47 9.26 17.10
CA TRP A 277 -9.47 7.98 17.78
C TRP A 277 -8.80 8.05 19.15
N ARG A 278 -9.47 7.49 20.16
CA ARG A 278 -9.03 7.57 21.57
C ARG A 278 -9.20 6.21 22.26
N PRO A 279 -8.33 5.88 23.22
CA PRO A 279 -8.44 4.66 24.01
C PRO A 279 -9.67 4.61 24.94
N SER A 280 -10.36 5.74 25.14
CA SER A 280 -11.59 5.81 25.94
C SER A 280 -12.81 5.21 25.23
N ASP A 281 -12.81 5.13 23.90
CA ASP A 281 -13.81 4.42 23.11
C ASP A 281 -13.36 2.97 22.92
N PRO A 282 -14.20 1.95 23.25
CA PRO A 282 -13.79 0.54 23.18
C PRO A 282 -13.39 0.06 21.78
N GLU A 283 -14.10 0.47 20.72
CA GLU A 283 -13.79 0.08 19.34
C GLU A 283 -12.50 0.75 18.86
N GLN A 284 -12.36 2.06 19.11
CA GLN A 284 -11.15 2.80 18.78
C GLN A 284 -9.93 2.31 19.57
N LYS A 285 -10.11 1.94 20.84
CA LYS A 285 -9.07 1.30 21.67
C LYS A 285 -8.59 0.01 21.03
N GLN A 286 -9.51 -0.82 20.53
CA GLN A 286 -9.16 -2.07 19.85
C GLN A 286 -8.36 -1.79 18.56
N ILE A 287 -8.80 -0.82 17.75
CA ILE A 287 -8.08 -0.38 16.54
C ILE A 287 -6.67 0.10 16.91
N LEU A 288 -6.54 1.03 17.85
CA LEU A 288 -5.26 1.56 18.30
C LEU A 288 -4.33 0.47 18.83
N SER A 289 -4.85 -0.47 19.63
CA SER A 289 -4.07 -1.61 20.14
C SER A 289 -3.53 -2.49 19.01
N LEU A 290 -4.35 -2.79 17.99
CA LEU A 290 -3.92 -3.60 16.85
C LEU A 290 -2.88 -2.87 15.99
N PHE A 291 -2.95 -1.54 15.88
CA PHE A 291 -1.90 -0.71 15.29
C PHE A 291 -0.65 -0.59 16.18
N GLY A 292 -0.75 -0.89 17.48
CA GLY A 292 0.32 -0.65 18.47
C GLY A 292 0.57 0.83 18.72
N ALA A 293 -0.47 1.65 18.66
CA ALA A 293 -0.47 3.10 18.83
C ALA A 293 -1.25 3.53 20.08
N GLN A 294 -0.91 4.69 20.64
CA GLN A 294 -1.76 5.36 21.62
C GLN A 294 -2.72 6.34 20.94
N GLN A 295 -2.28 6.94 19.85
CA GLN A 295 -3.06 7.89 19.05
C GLN A 295 -2.50 8.01 17.64
N PHE A 296 -3.28 8.65 16.77
CA PHE A 296 -2.79 9.15 15.48
C PHE A 296 -2.48 10.64 15.56
N THR A 297 -1.44 11.07 14.85
CA THR A 297 -0.99 12.46 14.73
C THR A 297 -0.97 12.87 13.26
N LYS A 298 -1.01 14.18 12.98
CA LYS A 298 -0.88 14.67 11.61
C LYS A 298 0.47 14.26 11.02
N ALA A 299 0.46 13.84 9.77
CA ALA A 299 1.67 13.61 8.99
C ALA A 299 1.78 14.62 7.83
N SER A 300 3.01 14.86 7.37
CA SER A 300 3.24 15.74 6.23
C SER A 300 4.22 15.09 5.24
N PRO A 301 4.14 15.43 3.93
CA PRO A 301 5.08 14.94 2.94
C PRO A 301 6.55 15.26 3.28
N ALA A 302 6.82 16.42 3.89
CA ALA A 302 8.17 16.86 4.23
C ALA A 302 8.87 15.93 5.23
N ALA A 303 8.11 15.30 6.15
CA ALA A 303 8.66 14.35 7.10
C ALA A 303 9.39 13.18 6.43
N TYR A 304 8.96 12.78 5.23
CA TYR A 304 9.50 11.63 4.50
C TYR A 304 10.61 11.97 3.49
N GLY A 305 11.11 13.23 3.48
CA GLY A 305 12.17 13.66 2.56
C GLY A 305 13.45 12.81 2.66
N ARG A 306 13.84 12.43 3.89
CA ARG A 306 14.99 11.54 4.10
C ARG A 306 14.74 10.12 3.56
N ILE A 307 13.52 9.61 3.69
CA ILE A 307 13.15 8.30 3.12
C ILE A 307 13.25 8.34 1.60
N GLU A 308 12.79 9.44 0.97
CA GLU A 308 12.93 9.64 -0.47
C GLU A 308 14.39 9.71 -0.89
N GLN A 309 15.22 10.50 -0.21
CA GLN A 309 16.65 10.62 -0.49
C GLN A 309 17.36 9.27 -0.40
N VAL A 310 17.14 8.50 0.67
CA VAL A 310 17.70 7.15 0.82
C VAL A 310 17.14 6.21 -0.24
N GLY A 311 15.85 6.31 -0.56
CA GLY A 311 15.22 5.54 -1.63
C GLY A 311 15.87 5.75 -2.99
N ARG A 312 16.20 7.00 -3.33
CA ARG A 312 16.94 7.35 -4.57
C ARG A 312 18.37 6.82 -4.53
N SER A 313 19.09 7.01 -3.43
CA SER A 313 20.50 6.56 -3.31
C SER A 313 20.66 5.03 -3.39
N ILE A 314 19.65 4.26 -3.02
CA ILE A 314 19.64 2.79 -3.06
C ILE A 314 18.96 2.27 -4.34
N GLY A 315 18.42 3.16 -5.20
CA GLY A 315 17.76 2.78 -6.45
C GLY A 315 16.33 2.21 -6.27
N LYS A 316 15.69 2.47 -5.15
CA LYS A 316 14.28 2.08 -4.90
C LYS A 316 13.27 3.15 -5.32
N ILE A 317 13.73 4.36 -5.57
CA ILE A 317 12.97 5.49 -6.13
C ILE A 317 13.77 6.03 -7.32
N ARG A 318 13.09 6.19 -8.45
CA ARG A 318 13.64 6.79 -9.69
C ARG A 318 13.36 8.27 -9.73
#